data_86ef0d29174e05e9498bea436aefed35
#
_entry.id   86ef0d29174e05e9498bea436aefed35
#
_cell.length_a   1.000
_cell.length_b   1.000
_cell.length_c   1.000
_cell.angle_alpha   90.00
_cell.angle_beta   90.00
_cell.angle_gamma   90.00
#
_symmetry.space_group_name_H-M   'P 1'
#
loop_
_entity.id
_entity.type
_entity.pdbx_description
1 polymer ?
#
loop_
_entity_poly.entity_id
_entity_poly.type
_entity_poly.pdbx_seq_one_letter_code
_entity_poly.pdbx_strand_id
1 'polypeptide(L)'
;MEVMNNTPFLAFTRIALNNWHYISRKVLSLNREINFFTGHSGSGKSTVIDAMQLVLYANTDGRGFFNKAAADDSDRSLIEYLRGMVNIGENNEFSYLRNQNFSSTIVLEMQLTGTENFQCIGIVFDVNTASNEVSRRFFWHKGSLWENEYRTASRPMSISEVEQYLRENYSKEDYFSTS
;
A
#
# COMPACT_ATOMS: atom_id res chain seq x y z
N MET A 1 4.02 -39.11 -17.47
CA MET A 1 4.35 -37.72 -17.83
C MET A 1 3.08 -36.90 -17.57
N GLU A 2 2.93 -36.39 -16.31
CA GLU A 2 1.77 -35.58 -15.94
C GLU A 2 1.83 -34.28 -16.71
N VAL A 3 0.82 -34.02 -17.52
CA VAL A 3 0.57 -32.71 -18.11
C VAL A 3 0.16 -31.82 -16.94
N MET A 4 1.10 -31.08 -16.39
CA MET A 4 0.76 -30.01 -15.46
C MET A 4 -0.22 -29.07 -16.18
N ASN A 5 -1.44 -29.06 -15.70
CA ASN A 5 -2.50 -28.19 -16.18
C ASN A 5 -2.10 -26.75 -15.81
N ASN A 6 -1.39 -26.08 -16.73
CA ASN A 6 -0.86 -24.73 -16.52
C ASN A 6 -1.96 -23.70 -16.76
N THR A 7 -3.03 -23.79 -15.96
CA THR A 7 -4.09 -22.78 -16.01
C THR A 7 -3.49 -21.44 -15.57
N PRO A 8 -3.56 -20.39 -16.39
CA PRO A 8 -3.06 -19.09 -16.02
C PRO A 8 -3.78 -18.55 -14.76
N PHE A 9 -3.01 -17.94 -13.85
CA PHE A 9 -3.52 -17.31 -12.65
C PHE A 9 -2.83 -15.96 -12.44
N LEU A 10 -3.44 -15.08 -11.64
CA LEU A 10 -2.86 -13.81 -11.27
C LEU A 10 -1.84 -14.01 -10.15
N ALA A 11 -0.58 -13.68 -10.42
CA ALA A 11 0.50 -13.68 -9.45
C ALA A 11 0.96 -12.26 -9.15
N PHE A 12 1.23 -11.95 -7.88
CA PHE A 12 1.83 -10.67 -7.51
C PHE A 12 3.26 -10.59 -8.05
N THR A 13 3.61 -9.43 -8.60
CA THR A 13 4.94 -9.18 -9.18
C THR A 13 5.68 -8.06 -8.49
N ARG A 14 4.97 -7.03 -8.04
CA ARG A 14 5.56 -5.90 -7.31
C ARG A 14 4.58 -5.31 -6.31
N ILE A 15 5.13 -4.68 -5.26
CA ILE A 15 4.40 -3.78 -4.37
C ILE A 15 5.13 -2.44 -4.27
N ALA A 16 4.40 -1.35 -4.45
CA ALA A 16 4.88 0.01 -4.21
C ALA A 16 4.24 0.59 -2.95
N LEU A 17 5.08 1.12 -2.07
CA LEU A 17 4.70 1.74 -0.81
C LEU A 17 5.23 3.17 -0.77
N ASN A 18 4.35 4.14 -0.57
CA ASN A 18 4.70 5.54 -0.42
C ASN A 18 4.06 6.11 0.84
N ASN A 19 4.87 6.67 1.73
CA ASN A 19 4.44 7.21 3.02
C ASN A 19 3.60 6.23 3.85
N TRP A 20 3.97 4.95 3.83
CA TRP A 20 3.30 3.90 4.57
C TRP A 20 4.05 3.57 5.86
N HIS A 21 3.45 3.83 7.02
CA HIS A 21 4.10 3.73 8.32
C HIS A 21 5.44 4.49 8.31
N TYR A 22 6.55 3.87 8.66
CA TYR A 22 7.89 4.50 8.58
C TYR A 22 8.54 4.43 7.19
N ILE A 23 7.89 3.81 6.21
CA ILE A 23 8.40 3.71 4.84
C ILE A 23 8.04 4.97 4.07
N SER A 24 9.03 5.75 3.67
CA SER A 24 8.80 6.94 2.83
C SER A 24 8.56 6.57 1.37
N ARG A 25 9.37 5.64 0.85
CA ARG A 25 9.25 5.09 -0.51
C ARG A 25 9.91 3.72 -0.57
N LYS A 26 9.22 2.74 -1.11
CA LYS A 26 9.78 1.41 -1.38
C LYS A 26 9.01 0.72 -2.49
N VAL A 27 9.74 0.13 -3.44
CA VAL A 27 9.21 -0.85 -4.37
C VAL A 27 9.90 -2.17 -4.10
N LEU A 28 9.12 -3.22 -3.94
CA LEU A 28 9.61 -4.58 -3.75
C LEU A 28 9.14 -5.43 -4.92
N SER A 29 10.06 -6.16 -5.53
CA SER A 29 9.72 -7.25 -6.46
C SER A 29 9.27 -8.45 -5.64
N LEU A 30 8.23 -9.11 -6.12
CA LEU A 30 7.66 -10.30 -5.49
C LEU A 30 7.89 -11.50 -6.41
N ASN A 31 8.22 -12.62 -5.81
CA ASN A 31 8.31 -13.89 -6.52
C ASN A 31 6.90 -14.42 -6.78
N ARG A 32 6.71 -15.03 -7.95
CA ARG A 32 5.43 -15.57 -8.39
C ARG A 32 4.86 -16.67 -7.47
N GLU A 33 5.72 -17.47 -6.88
CA GLU A 33 5.30 -18.64 -6.13
C GLU A 33 5.42 -18.44 -4.62
N ILE A 34 6.60 -18.14 -4.12
CA ILE A 34 6.87 -18.01 -2.68
C ILE A 34 7.72 -16.78 -2.41
N ASN A 35 7.32 -16.01 -1.41
CA ASN A 35 8.07 -14.87 -0.91
C ASN A 35 8.39 -15.05 0.57
N PHE A 36 9.67 -14.91 0.92
CA PHE A 36 10.13 -14.95 2.30
C PHE A 36 10.55 -13.55 2.75
N PHE A 37 9.86 -13.01 3.75
CA PHE A 37 10.25 -11.77 4.41
C PHE A 37 11.10 -12.10 5.63
N THR A 38 12.40 -11.87 5.55
CA THR A 38 13.36 -12.14 6.62
C THR A 38 13.99 -10.85 7.14
N GLY A 39 14.45 -10.85 8.37
CA GLY A 39 15.10 -9.70 9.00
C GLY A 39 14.85 -9.63 10.50
N HIS A 40 15.56 -8.74 11.18
CA HIS A 40 15.41 -8.50 12.62
C HIS A 40 14.03 -7.96 12.99
N SER A 41 13.68 -7.98 14.27
CA SER A 41 12.49 -7.28 14.77
C SER A 41 12.55 -5.80 14.39
N GLY A 42 11.43 -5.22 13.96
CA GLY A 42 11.37 -3.83 13.49
C GLY A 42 11.86 -3.58 12.06
N SER A 43 12.28 -4.60 11.29
CA SER A 43 12.78 -4.44 9.92
C SER A 43 11.69 -4.17 8.86
N GLY A 44 10.42 -4.11 9.25
CA GLY A 44 9.31 -3.77 8.36
C GLY A 44 8.58 -4.93 7.69
N LYS A 45 8.87 -6.17 8.06
CA LYS A 45 8.19 -7.34 7.51
C LYS A 45 6.68 -7.27 7.66
N SER A 46 6.22 -7.06 8.88
CA SER A 46 4.78 -6.92 9.19
C SER A 46 4.18 -5.70 8.49
N THR A 47 4.92 -4.60 8.39
CA THR A 47 4.47 -3.38 7.71
C THR A 47 4.14 -3.62 6.22
N VAL A 48 4.92 -4.46 5.54
CA VAL A 48 4.63 -4.85 4.15
C VAL A 48 3.40 -5.77 4.08
N ILE A 49 3.30 -6.74 4.98
CA ILE A 49 2.16 -7.66 5.05
C ILE A 49 0.87 -6.88 5.36
N ASP A 50 0.90 -5.96 6.31
CA ASP A 50 -0.24 -5.10 6.66
C ASP A 50 -0.71 -4.27 5.45
N ALA A 51 0.24 -3.74 4.66
CA ALA A 51 -0.07 -3.01 3.43
C ALA A 51 -0.79 -3.90 2.40
N MET A 52 -0.29 -5.12 2.18
CA MET A 52 -0.90 -6.08 1.26
C MET A 52 -2.32 -6.45 1.71
N GLN A 53 -2.50 -6.75 2.99
CA GLN A 53 -3.80 -7.10 3.56
C GLN A 53 -4.82 -5.96 3.42
N LEU A 54 -4.38 -4.72 3.67
CA LEU A 54 -5.25 -3.55 3.57
C LEU A 54 -5.83 -3.39 2.15
N VAL A 55 -4.99 -3.57 1.13
CA VAL A 55 -5.42 -3.50 -0.27
C VAL A 55 -6.29 -4.69 -0.66
N LEU A 56 -5.86 -5.91 -0.31
CA LEU A 56 -6.55 -7.14 -0.74
C LEU A 56 -7.92 -7.31 -0.10
N TYR A 57 -8.05 -6.96 1.16
CA TYR A 57 -9.34 -7.07 1.87
C TYR A 57 -10.20 -5.81 1.76
N ALA A 58 -9.69 -4.75 1.11
CA ALA A 58 -10.34 -3.45 1.06
C ALA A 58 -10.80 -2.98 2.44
N ASN A 59 -9.99 -3.29 3.48
CA ASN A 59 -10.33 -2.97 4.85
C ASN A 59 -10.27 -1.46 5.05
N THR A 60 -11.33 -0.95 5.61
CA THR A 60 -11.54 0.49 5.65
C THR A 60 -10.96 1.16 6.87
N ASP A 61 -10.71 0.47 7.95
CA ASP A 61 -10.24 1.08 9.21
C ASP A 61 -8.97 0.45 9.79
N GLY A 62 -8.48 -0.65 9.20
CA GLY A 62 -7.28 -1.35 9.65
C GLY A 62 -7.45 -2.12 10.96
N ARG A 63 -8.62 -2.03 11.62
CA ARG A 63 -8.85 -2.71 12.89
C ARG A 63 -8.71 -4.21 12.74
N GLY A 64 -7.94 -4.81 13.64
CA GLY A 64 -7.69 -6.25 13.65
C GLY A 64 -6.65 -6.76 12.68
N PHE A 65 -6.11 -5.93 11.76
CA PHE A 65 -5.08 -6.32 10.79
C PHE A 65 -3.69 -5.81 11.16
N PHE A 66 -3.58 -4.59 11.68
CA PHE A 66 -2.28 -4.05 12.03
C PHE A 66 -1.61 -4.84 13.14
N ASN A 67 -0.35 -5.11 12.95
CA ASN A 67 0.45 -5.95 13.84
C ASN A 67 0.34 -5.49 15.29
N LYS A 68 -0.28 -6.31 16.14
CA LYS A 68 -0.43 -6.11 17.57
C LYS A 68 0.88 -6.36 18.35
N ALA A 69 1.93 -6.88 17.71
CA ALA A 69 3.15 -7.30 18.37
C ALA A 69 3.98 -6.16 19.01
N ALA A 70 3.58 -4.91 18.85
CA ALA A 70 4.33 -3.76 19.32
C ALA A 70 3.59 -2.89 20.36
N ALA A 71 2.40 -3.25 20.80
CA ALA A 71 1.70 -2.46 21.82
C ALA A 71 0.68 -3.29 22.59
N ASP A 72 0.69 -3.14 23.90
CA ASP A 72 -0.39 -3.49 24.79
C ASP A 72 -1.75 -2.95 24.25
N ASP A 73 -2.72 -3.81 24.15
CA ASP A 73 -4.19 -3.64 24.09
C ASP A 73 -4.83 -2.43 23.38
N SER A 74 -4.11 -1.54 22.73
CA SER A 74 -4.71 -0.43 21.98
C SER A 74 -4.73 -0.72 20.47
N ASP A 75 -5.91 -0.80 19.90
CA ASP A 75 -6.09 -0.76 18.44
C ASP A 75 -5.48 0.54 17.88
N ARG A 76 -4.29 0.46 17.30
CA ARG A 76 -3.69 1.60 16.61
C ARG A 76 -4.66 2.07 15.54
N SER A 77 -5.02 3.33 15.59
CA SER A 77 -5.87 3.90 14.55
C SER A 77 -5.10 3.94 13.21
N LEU A 78 -5.81 3.84 12.10
CA LEU A 78 -5.22 3.94 10.77
C LEU A 78 -4.39 5.22 10.61
N ILE A 79 -4.85 6.34 11.17
CA ILE A 79 -4.13 7.61 11.09
C ILE A 79 -2.79 7.56 11.82
N GLU A 80 -2.71 6.96 12.99
CA GLU A 80 -1.44 6.81 13.74
C GLU A 80 -0.46 5.92 12.96
N TYR A 81 -0.98 4.87 12.35
CA TYR A 81 -0.19 4.00 11.50
C TYR A 81 0.36 4.75 10.27
N LEU A 82 -0.48 5.49 9.56
CA LEU A 82 -0.09 6.30 8.41
C LEU A 82 0.90 7.40 8.78
N ARG A 83 0.73 8.07 9.93
CA ARG A 83 1.65 9.08 10.43
C ARG A 83 3.01 8.51 10.83
N GLY A 84 3.10 7.20 11.04
CA GLY A 84 4.32 6.54 11.47
C GLY A 84 4.68 6.91 12.91
N MET A 85 3.88 6.44 13.86
CA MET A 85 4.13 6.66 15.28
C MET A 85 5.42 5.95 15.71
N VAL A 86 6.34 6.68 16.31
CA VAL A 86 7.59 6.18 16.86
C VAL A 86 7.67 6.49 18.35
N ASN A 87 8.15 5.56 19.14
CA ASN A 87 8.40 5.77 20.56
C ASN A 87 9.72 6.53 20.72
N ILE A 88 9.70 7.65 21.45
CA ILE A 88 10.87 8.48 21.72
C ILE A 88 11.17 8.44 23.21
N GLY A 89 11.92 7.42 23.66
CA GLY A 89 12.51 7.41 25.00
C GLY A 89 11.80 6.56 26.04
N GLU A 90 12.30 6.63 27.28
CA GLU A 90 11.92 5.77 28.40
C GLU A 90 10.55 6.14 29.04
N ASN A 91 9.98 7.27 28.69
CA ASN A 91 8.77 7.82 29.33
C ASN A 91 7.47 7.62 28.52
N ASN A 92 7.40 6.66 27.60
CA ASN A 92 6.23 6.46 26.72
C ASN A 92 5.83 7.73 25.90
N GLU A 93 6.78 8.58 25.58
CA GLU A 93 6.56 9.70 24.71
C GLU A 93 6.52 9.22 23.27
N PHE A 94 5.44 9.55 22.55
CA PHE A 94 5.27 9.20 21.15
C PHE A 94 5.47 10.41 20.26
N SER A 95 6.12 10.21 19.12
CA SER A 95 6.23 11.21 18.06
C SER A 95 5.76 10.60 16.75
N TYR A 96 5.41 11.47 15.82
CA TYR A 96 5.04 11.05 14.48
C TYR A 96 6.09 11.49 13.48
N LEU A 97 6.37 10.65 12.49
CA LEU A 97 7.24 11.01 11.37
C LEU A 97 6.60 12.09 10.48
N ARG A 98 5.25 12.10 10.40
CA ARG A 98 4.49 13.03 9.56
C ARG A 98 3.56 13.88 10.41
N ASN A 99 3.90 15.15 10.53
CA ASN A 99 3.16 16.13 11.33
C ASN A 99 2.42 17.20 10.49
N GLN A 100 2.59 17.17 9.17
CA GLN A 100 1.85 17.99 8.22
C GLN A 100 0.94 17.11 7.38
N ASN A 101 -0.04 17.71 6.69
CA ASN A 101 -0.90 16.99 5.76
C ASN A 101 -0.07 16.28 4.68
N PHE A 102 -0.42 15.04 4.36
CA PHE A 102 0.30 14.23 3.40
C PHE A 102 -0.62 13.23 2.71
N SER A 103 -0.13 12.67 1.62
CA SER A 103 -0.75 11.54 0.95
C SER A 103 0.11 10.27 1.09
N SER A 104 -0.54 9.13 1.02
CA SER A 104 0.08 7.81 1.07
C SER A 104 -0.53 6.92 -0.01
N THR A 105 0.28 6.07 -0.63
CA THR A 105 -0.22 5.09 -1.62
C THR A 105 0.37 3.72 -1.37
N ILE A 106 -0.47 2.70 -1.56
CA ILE A 106 -0.07 1.29 -1.60
C ILE A 106 -0.59 0.73 -2.90
N VAL A 107 0.27 0.13 -3.72
CA VAL A 107 -0.13 -0.45 -5.01
C VAL A 107 0.48 -1.83 -5.17
N LEU A 108 -0.35 -2.81 -5.49
CA LEU A 108 0.03 -4.17 -5.84
C LEU A 108 -0.10 -4.36 -7.35
N GLU A 109 0.98 -4.78 -7.98
CA GLU A 109 0.98 -5.22 -9.37
C GLU A 109 0.82 -6.73 -9.44
N MET A 110 0.01 -7.18 -10.38
CA MET A 110 -0.21 -8.59 -10.68
C MET A 110 0.01 -8.84 -12.17
N GLN A 111 0.49 -10.02 -12.50
CA GLN A 111 0.63 -10.53 -13.86
C GLN A 111 -0.17 -11.80 -14.04
N LEU A 112 -0.90 -11.93 -15.13
CA LEU A 112 -1.49 -13.20 -15.53
C LEU A 112 -0.35 -14.11 -16.03
N THR A 113 -0.11 -15.21 -15.33
CA THR A 113 1.01 -16.10 -15.61
C THR A 113 1.00 -16.61 -17.03
N GLY A 114 2.18 -16.64 -17.66
CA GLY A 114 2.34 -17.07 -19.06
C GLY A 114 1.94 -16.02 -20.10
N THR A 115 1.64 -14.80 -19.68
CA THR A 115 1.27 -13.68 -20.57
C THR A 115 1.99 -12.39 -20.17
N GLU A 116 1.92 -11.37 -21.02
CA GLU A 116 2.35 -10.00 -20.73
C GLU A 116 1.20 -9.10 -20.20
N ASN A 117 0.14 -9.72 -19.67
CA ASN A 117 -1.00 -8.99 -19.14
C ASN A 117 -0.80 -8.67 -17.67
N PHE A 118 -0.64 -7.38 -17.39
CA PHE A 118 -0.50 -6.83 -16.05
C PHE A 118 -1.75 -6.07 -15.62
N GLN A 119 -1.95 -5.98 -14.32
CA GLN A 119 -2.93 -5.09 -13.70
C GLN A 119 -2.45 -4.66 -12.33
N CYS A 120 -2.93 -3.51 -11.89
CA CYS A 120 -2.65 -2.96 -10.57
C CYS A 120 -3.92 -2.77 -9.77
N ILE A 121 -3.85 -3.07 -8.48
CA ILE A 121 -4.83 -2.67 -7.47
C ILE A 121 -4.14 -1.81 -6.43
N GLY A 122 -4.82 -0.79 -5.96
CA GLY A 122 -4.19 0.10 -4.98
C GLY A 122 -5.19 0.85 -4.12
N ILE A 123 -4.62 1.51 -3.11
CA ILE A 123 -5.32 2.45 -2.26
C ILE A 123 -4.47 3.72 -2.14
N VAL A 124 -5.13 4.86 -2.22
CA VAL A 124 -4.55 6.16 -1.94
C VAL A 124 -5.26 6.78 -0.75
N PHE A 125 -4.48 7.41 0.13
CA PHE A 125 -4.93 8.13 1.30
C PHE A 125 -4.54 9.60 1.20
N ASP A 126 -5.44 10.49 1.61
CA ASP A 126 -5.14 11.87 1.98
C ASP A 126 -5.36 12.03 3.47
N VAL A 127 -4.33 12.46 4.19
CA VAL A 127 -4.32 12.59 5.64
C VAL A 127 -4.27 14.05 6.03
N ASN A 128 -5.30 14.50 6.76
CA ASN A 128 -5.32 15.79 7.42
C ASN A 128 -4.90 15.61 8.88
N THR A 129 -3.70 16.04 9.21
CA THR A 129 -3.14 15.86 10.56
C THR A 129 -3.73 16.82 11.59
N ALA A 130 -4.30 17.93 11.16
CA ALA A 130 -4.92 18.92 12.05
C ALA A 130 -6.31 18.47 12.53
N SER A 131 -7.12 17.89 11.63
CA SER A 131 -8.46 17.35 11.96
C SER A 131 -8.47 15.88 12.34
N ASN A 132 -7.33 15.19 12.22
CA ASN A 132 -7.21 13.73 12.39
C ASN A 132 -8.13 12.94 11.43
N GLU A 133 -8.30 13.42 10.20
CA GLU A 133 -9.14 12.78 9.20
C GLU A 133 -8.31 12.08 8.13
N VAL A 134 -8.81 10.93 7.67
CA VAL A 134 -8.23 10.15 6.59
C VAL A 134 -9.30 9.93 5.53
N SER A 135 -9.06 10.50 4.35
CA SER A 135 -9.81 10.18 3.13
C SER A 135 -9.09 9.08 2.36
N ARG A 136 -9.82 8.25 1.65
CA ARG A 136 -9.24 7.13 0.90
C ARG A 136 -10.00 6.86 -0.39
N ARG A 137 -9.28 6.26 -1.37
CA ARG A 137 -9.82 5.72 -2.61
C ARG A 137 -9.14 4.40 -2.92
N PHE A 138 -9.91 3.39 -3.24
CA PHE A 138 -9.42 2.17 -3.88
C PHE A 138 -9.46 2.38 -5.39
N PHE A 139 -8.49 1.80 -6.08
CA PHE A 139 -8.44 1.85 -7.52
C PHE A 139 -7.87 0.56 -8.11
N TRP A 140 -8.23 0.34 -9.35
CA TRP A 140 -7.69 -0.70 -10.20
C TRP A 140 -7.40 -0.10 -11.57
N HIS A 141 -6.37 -0.56 -12.22
CA HIS A 141 -6.16 -0.30 -13.65
C HIS A 141 -5.44 -1.45 -14.32
N LYS A 142 -5.65 -1.58 -15.62
CA LYS A 142 -4.96 -2.51 -16.50
C LYS A 142 -3.55 -1.99 -16.79
N GLY A 143 -2.62 -2.90 -17.03
CA GLY A 143 -1.22 -2.57 -17.27
C GLY A 143 -0.36 -2.63 -16.02
N SER A 144 0.93 -2.41 -16.23
CA SER A 144 1.94 -2.51 -15.18
C SER A 144 1.96 -1.29 -14.26
N LEU A 145 2.70 -1.42 -13.17
CA LEU A 145 2.93 -0.34 -12.23
C LEU A 145 3.52 0.86 -12.96
N TRP A 146 2.96 2.05 -12.69
CA TRP A 146 3.44 3.29 -13.28
C TRP A 146 4.91 3.56 -12.92
N GLU A 147 5.70 4.11 -13.86
CA GLU A 147 7.14 4.38 -13.67
C GLU A 147 7.45 5.25 -12.44
N ASN A 148 6.63 6.28 -12.20
CA ASN A 148 6.80 7.17 -11.06
C ASN A 148 6.18 6.63 -9.77
N GLU A 149 5.61 5.42 -9.81
CA GLU A 149 5.09 4.73 -8.63
C GLU A 149 4.01 5.55 -7.86
N TYR A 150 3.14 6.27 -8.61
CA TYR A 150 2.09 7.15 -8.05
C TYR A 150 2.66 8.30 -7.22
N ARG A 151 3.76 8.88 -7.72
CA ARG A 151 4.43 10.01 -7.09
C ARG A 151 4.52 11.18 -8.06
N THR A 152 4.51 12.39 -7.50
CA THR A 152 5.09 13.57 -8.13
C THR A 152 6.62 13.56 -7.91
N ALA A 153 7.32 14.58 -8.41
CA ALA A 153 8.78 14.69 -8.21
C ALA A 153 9.20 14.68 -6.71
N SER A 154 8.34 15.15 -5.81
CA SER A 154 8.69 15.36 -4.40
C SER A 154 7.89 14.55 -3.39
N ARG A 155 6.69 14.08 -3.74
CA ARG A 155 5.76 13.46 -2.79
C ARG A 155 4.86 12.41 -3.44
N PRO A 156 4.19 11.54 -2.67
CA PRO A 156 3.10 10.71 -3.18
C PRO A 156 1.98 11.56 -3.76
N MET A 157 1.28 11.05 -4.77
CA MET A 157 0.08 11.66 -5.33
C MET A 157 -1.05 11.69 -4.32
N SER A 158 -1.83 12.76 -4.34
CA SER A 158 -3.11 12.83 -3.64
C SER A 158 -4.20 12.00 -4.33
N ILE A 159 -5.34 11.84 -3.67
CA ILE A 159 -6.52 11.18 -4.25
C ILE A 159 -6.88 11.82 -5.59
N SER A 160 -6.99 13.15 -5.65
CA SER A 160 -7.36 13.86 -6.88
C SER A 160 -6.34 13.69 -8.00
N GLU A 161 -5.05 13.65 -7.67
CA GLU A 161 -3.97 13.44 -8.64
C GLU A 161 -3.96 12.01 -9.19
N VAL A 162 -4.21 11.00 -8.36
CA VAL A 162 -4.37 9.60 -8.82
C VAL A 162 -5.60 9.47 -9.73
N GLU A 163 -6.74 10.05 -9.35
CA GLU A 163 -7.95 10.03 -10.16
C GLU A 163 -7.75 10.73 -11.51
N GLN A 164 -7.06 11.86 -11.53
CA GLN A 164 -6.71 12.56 -12.76
C GLN A 164 -5.80 11.71 -13.64
N TYR A 165 -4.74 11.13 -13.06
CA TYR A 165 -3.81 10.24 -13.77
C TYR A 165 -4.54 9.06 -14.42
N LEU A 166 -5.44 8.39 -13.69
CA LEU A 166 -6.22 7.27 -14.23
C LEU A 166 -7.11 7.71 -15.41
N ARG A 167 -7.78 8.84 -15.27
CA ARG A 167 -8.66 9.40 -16.31
C ARG A 167 -7.93 9.81 -17.58
N GLU A 168 -6.71 10.32 -17.44
CA GLU A 168 -5.92 10.79 -18.57
C GLU A 168 -5.19 9.66 -19.30
N ASN A 169 -4.89 8.55 -18.64
CA ASN A 169 -4.05 7.49 -19.18
C ASN A 169 -4.76 6.19 -19.52
N TYR A 170 -6.00 6.03 -19.07
CA TYR A 170 -6.78 4.80 -19.28
C TYR A 170 -8.16 5.08 -19.86
N SER A 171 -8.67 4.15 -20.71
CA SER A 171 -10.06 4.16 -21.12
C SER A 171 -10.97 3.80 -19.93
N LYS A 172 -12.25 4.14 -19.99
CA LYS A 172 -13.22 3.86 -18.92
C LYS A 172 -13.36 2.37 -18.57
N GLU A 173 -12.97 1.49 -19.48
CA GLU A 173 -13.02 0.03 -19.31
C GLU A 173 -11.76 -0.54 -18.69
N ASP A 174 -10.66 0.24 -18.69
CA ASP A 174 -9.34 -0.20 -18.26
C ASP A 174 -8.93 0.33 -16.89
N TYR A 175 -9.81 1.06 -16.20
CA TYR A 175 -9.60 1.46 -14.81
C TYR A 175 -10.91 1.57 -14.03
N PHE A 176 -10.77 1.53 -12.73
CA PHE A 176 -11.86 1.71 -11.76
C PHE A 176 -11.35 2.47 -10.53
N SER A 177 -12.18 3.36 -9.99
CA SER A 177 -11.91 4.05 -8.72
C SER A 177 -13.19 4.13 -7.91
N THR A 178 -13.11 3.84 -6.60
CA THR A 178 -14.26 3.86 -5.69
C THR A 178 -14.04 4.82 -4.54
N SER A 179 -15.13 5.37 -4.04
CA SER A 179 -15.18 6.13 -2.78
C SER A 179 -15.39 5.22 -1.59
#